data_9630a2f54c58c904c22054039d7a97bd
#
_entry.id   9630a2f54c58c904c22054039d7a97bd
#
_cell.length_a   1.000
_cell.length_b   1.000
_cell.length_c   1.000
_cell.angle_alpha   90.00
_cell.angle_beta   90.00
_cell.angle_gamma   90.00
#
_symmetry.space_group_name_H-M   'P 1'
#
loop_
_entity.id
_entity.type
_entity.pdbx_description
1 polymer ?
#
loop_
_entity_poly.entity_id
_entity_poly.type
_entity_poly.pdbx_seq_one_letter_code
_entity_poly.pdbx_strand_id
1 'polypeptide(L)'
;MENAKSYQQLLAEQCTSIVQQVLKDMEKNRFHVGTKPIPVPKSPILYRWWFPKGSAVMDVLTQYSHSDAEMATLLQQFETRKIENKTYYALYFGKSNNGYRRYIQHSTGNVHTSTLRHTLYGLCLTEKGEKKQYIKEREEEITRMLQECYYEWIPFDNEGKLVECVESICIALGKYPLNVDGNPAISNNWRDYLLEKRKFKE
;
A
#
# COMPACT_ATOMS: atom_id res chain seq x y z
N MET A 1 6.45 20.86 38.56
CA MET A 1 7.25 21.32 37.41
C MET A 1 6.92 20.40 36.25
N GLU A 2 6.14 20.87 35.27
CA GLU A 2 5.94 20.13 34.02
C GLU A 2 7.27 20.06 33.28
N ASN A 3 7.73 18.85 32.98
CA ASN A 3 8.93 18.67 32.17
C ASN A 3 8.64 19.20 30.74
N ALA A 4 9.30 20.27 30.35
CA ALA A 4 9.21 20.80 29.00
C ALA A 4 9.59 19.70 28.00
N LYS A 5 8.67 19.39 27.05
CA LYS A 5 8.92 18.40 25.99
C LYS A 5 10.11 18.84 25.15
N SER A 6 10.95 17.89 24.74
CA SER A 6 12.01 18.19 23.77
C SER A 6 11.42 18.57 22.40
N TYR A 7 12.16 19.33 21.60
CA TYR A 7 11.76 19.68 20.23
C TYR A 7 11.44 18.44 19.37
N GLN A 8 12.21 17.36 19.55
CA GLN A 8 11.97 16.08 18.86
C GLN A 8 10.64 15.44 19.24
N GLN A 9 10.26 15.50 20.53
CA GLN A 9 8.97 14.99 20.98
C GLN A 9 7.80 15.80 20.41
N LEU A 10 7.92 17.14 20.39
CA LEU A 10 6.92 18.02 19.78
C LEU A 10 6.75 17.75 18.29
N LEU A 11 7.85 17.58 17.55
CA LEU A 11 7.82 17.29 16.13
C LEU A 11 7.17 15.91 15.84
N ALA A 12 7.52 14.89 16.62
CA ALA A 12 6.93 13.56 16.47
C ALA A 12 5.41 13.57 16.73
N GLU A 13 4.95 14.31 17.74
CA GLU A 13 3.52 14.48 18.02
C GLU A 13 2.80 15.19 16.88
N GLN A 14 3.39 16.23 16.31
CA GLN A 14 2.82 16.95 15.16
C GLN A 14 2.72 16.06 13.93
N CYS A 15 3.79 15.32 13.59
CA CYS A 15 3.78 14.38 12.49
C CYS A 15 2.68 13.31 12.68
N THR A 16 2.57 12.75 13.88
CA THR A 16 1.54 11.77 14.23
C THR A 16 0.13 12.33 14.04
N SER A 17 -0.10 13.57 14.51
CA SER A 17 -1.38 14.25 14.39
C SER A 17 -1.76 14.48 12.92
N ILE A 18 -0.82 14.94 12.09
CA ILE A 18 -1.03 15.13 10.65
C ILE A 18 -1.43 13.80 9.99
N VAL A 19 -0.70 12.73 10.25
CA VAL A 19 -1.01 11.41 9.69
C VAL A 19 -2.39 10.94 10.12
N GLN A 20 -2.73 11.04 11.41
CA GLN A 20 -4.05 10.66 11.89
C GLN A 20 -5.18 11.44 11.20
N GLN A 21 -4.98 12.76 11.00
CA GLN A 21 -5.96 13.58 10.30
C GLN A 21 -6.10 13.17 8.82
N VAL A 22 -4.98 12.97 8.12
CA VAL A 22 -4.98 12.50 6.72
C VAL A 22 -5.72 11.17 6.59
N LEU A 23 -5.38 10.20 7.44
CA LEU A 23 -6.00 8.87 7.40
C LEU A 23 -7.50 8.93 7.71
N LYS A 24 -7.92 9.76 8.66
CA LYS A 24 -9.33 9.99 8.98
C LYS A 24 -10.09 10.63 7.83
N ASP A 25 -9.48 11.59 7.13
CA ASP A 25 -10.13 12.27 6.01
C ASP A 25 -10.21 11.36 4.78
N MET A 26 -9.24 10.46 4.56
CA MET A 26 -9.29 9.45 3.49
C MET A 26 -10.52 8.51 3.65
N GLU A 27 -10.95 8.22 4.87
CA GLU A 27 -12.12 7.36 5.13
C GLU A 27 -13.42 7.87 4.49
N LYS A 28 -13.53 9.18 4.32
CA LYS A 28 -14.70 9.81 3.70
C LYS A 28 -14.83 9.45 2.21
N ASN A 29 -13.71 9.06 1.58
CA ASN A 29 -13.62 8.69 0.17
C ASN A 29 -13.15 7.23 0.05
N ARG A 30 -13.82 6.30 0.73
CA ARG A 30 -13.57 4.86 0.64
C ARG A 30 -14.56 4.23 -0.31
N PHE A 31 -14.05 3.51 -1.30
CA PHE A 31 -14.85 2.81 -2.30
C PHE A 31 -14.36 1.38 -2.48
N HIS A 32 -15.31 0.44 -2.60
CA HIS A 32 -15.02 -0.89 -3.09
C HIS A 32 -14.63 -0.79 -4.57
N VAL A 33 -13.49 -1.37 -4.94
CA VAL A 33 -12.96 -1.25 -6.30
C VAL A 33 -13.91 -1.93 -7.30
N GLY A 34 -14.28 -3.19 -7.06
CA GLY A 34 -15.27 -3.90 -7.87
C GLY A 34 -15.03 -3.81 -9.37
N THR A 35 -16.09 -3.89 -10.15
CA THR A 35 -16.07 -3.78 -11.62
C THR A 35 -16.57 -2.43 -12.13
N LYS A 36 -17.14 -1.58 -11.26
CA LYS A 36 -17.68 -0.27 -11.62
C LYS A 36 -16.65 0.84 -11.37
N PRO A 37 -16.63 1.89 -12.22
CA PRO A 37 -15.80 3.06 -11.96
C PRO A 37 -16.12 3.69 -10.62
N ILE A 38 -15.09 4.12 -9.89
CA ILE A 38 -15.20 4.91 -8.65
C ILE A 38 -14.84 6.38 -8.92
N PRO A 39 -15.37 7.35 -8.14
CA PRO A 39 -15.25 8.78 -8.41
C PRO A 39 -13.90 9.35 -7.97
N VAL A 40 -12.80 8.85 -8.50
CA VAL A 40 -11.46 9.36 -8.21
C VAL A 40 -11.19 10.62 -9.01
N PRO A 41 -10.71 11.72 -8.39
CA PRO A 41 -10.47 12.99 -9.09
C PRO A 41 -9.23 12.92 -9.98
N LYS A 42 -9.17 13.82 -10.97
CA LYS A 42 -7.98 14.00 -11.82
C LYS A 42 -6.92 14.91 -11.17
N SER A 43 -7.22 15.52 -10.02
CA SER A 43 -6.29 16.32 -9.23
C SER A 43 -5.27 15.47 -8.47
N PRO A 44 -4.25 16.09 -7.84
CA PRO A 44 -3.34 15.40 -6.93
C PRO A 44 -4.08 14.75 -5.76
N ILE A 45 -3.62 13.56 -5.38
CA ILE A 45 -4.18 12.79 -4.26
C ILE A 45 -3.08 12.08 -3.46
N LEU A 46 -3.39 11.80 -2.19
CA LEU A 46 -2.85 10.67 -1.45
C LEU A 46 -3.88 9.56 -1.48
N TYR A 47 -3.41 8.31 -1.53
CA TYR A 47 -4.30 7.16 -1.62
C TYR A 47 -3.74 5.94 -0.90
N ARG A 48 -4.64 5.01 -0.48
CA ARG A 48 -4.24 3.71 0.05
C ARG A 48 -5.16 2.58 -0.40
N TRP A 49 -4.60 1.37 -0.36
CA TRP A 49 -5.26 0.14 -0.75
C TRP A 49 -5.45 -0.77 0.45
N TRP A 50 -6.67 -1.27 0.59
CA TRP A 50 -7.09 -2.20 1.63
C TRP A 50 -7.35 -3.57 1.01
N PHE A 51 -6.63 -4.56 1.46
CA PHE A 51 -6.73 -5.94 0.96
C PHE A 51 -7.52 -6.79 1.94
N PRO A 52 -8.43 -7.70 1.46
CA PRO A 52 -9.16 -8.59 2.35
C PRO A 52 -8.22 -9.59 3.02
N LYS A 53 -8.56 -10.03 4.24
CA LYS A 53 -7.79 -10.99 5.04
C LYS A 53 -7.50 -12.30 4.29
N GLY A 54 -8.40 -12.79 3.45
CA GLY A 54 -8.24 -14.01 2.66
C GLY A 54 -7.64 -13.79 1.26
N SER A 55 -6.97 -12.66 1.00
CA SER A 55 -6.32 -12.43 -0.29
C SER A 55 -4.99 -13.17 -0.41
N ALA A 56 -4.61 -13.57 -1.62
CA ALA A 56 -3.34 -14.24 -1.90
C ALA A 56 -2.13 -13.45 -1.37
N VAL A 57 -2.16 -12.12 -1.39
CA VAL A 57 -1.08 -11.31 -0.83
C VAL A 57 -0.99 -11.46 0.69
N MET A 58 -2.12 -11.58 1.41
CA MET A 58 -2.12 -11.83 2.86
C MET A 58 -1.60 -13.22 3.19
N ASP A 59 -1.88 -14.22 2.34
CA ASP A 59 -1.34 -15.58 2.51
C ASP A 59 0.18 -15.57 2.35
N VAL A 60 0.73 -14.86 1.36
CA VAL A 60 2.18 -14.70 1.19
C VAL A 60 2.82 -14.00 2.40
N LEU A 61 2.23 -12.89 2.88
CA LEU A 61 2.73 -12.17 4.06
C LEU A 61 2.72 -13.06 5.31
N THR A 62 1.64 -13.81 5.51
CA THR A 62 1.50 -14.74 6.63
C THR A 62 2.53 -15.87 6.54
N GLN A 63 2.69 -16.49 5.36
CA GLN A 63 3.68 -17.53 5.16
C GLN A 63 5.11 -17.02 5.38
N TYR A 64 5.44 -15.84 4.88
CA TYR A 64 6.77 -15.25 5.07
C TYR A 64 7.06 -14.98 6.56
N SER A 65 6.05 -14.53 7.32
CA SER A 65 6.18 -14.25 8.75
C SER A 65 6.55 -15.47 9.60
N HIS A 66 6.32 -16.69 9.13
CA HIS A 66 6.74 -17.92 9.84
C HIS A 66 8.26 -18.10 9.85
N SER A 67 8.98 -17.48 8.93
CA SER A 67 10.45 -17.55 8.82
C SER A 67 11.16 -16.24 9.15
N ASP A 68 10.43 -15.15 9.43
CA ASP A 68 10.98 -13.82 9.69
C ASP A 68 10.27 -13.17 10.88
N ALA A 69 10.98 -13.06 12.01
CA ALA A 69 10.44 -12.54 13.27
C ALA A 69 10.04 -11.05 13.18
N GLU A 70 10.76 -10.25 12.37
CA GLU A 70 10.43 -8.85 12.17
C GLU A 70 9.10 -8.72 11.39
N MET A 71 8.91 -9.54 10.35
CA MET A 71 7.64 -9.59 9.63
C MET A 71 6.51 -10.12 10.52
N ALA A 72 6.75 -11.12 11.36
CA ALA A 72 5.74 -11.61 12.30
C ALA A 72 5.27 -10.50 13.27
N THR A 73 6.20 -9.67 13.75
CA THR A 73 5.90 -8.51 14.58
C THR A 73 5.16 -7.44 13.80
N LEU A 74 5.60 -7.15 12.58
CA LEU A 74 5.01 -6.15 11.70
C LEU A 74 3.57 -6.51 11.31
N LEU A 75 3.31 -7.79 11.04
CA LEU A 75 1.99 -8.31 10.67
C LEU A 75 0.92 -8.03 11.75
N GLN A 76 1.31 -8.07 13.02
CA GLN A 76 0.42 -7.76 14.16
C GLN A 76 0.11 -6.26 14.28
N GLN A 77 0.90 -5.42 13.62
CA GLN A 77 0.82 -3.96 13.70
C GLN A 77 0.19 -3.33 12.45
N PHE A 78 -0.19 -4.13 11.44
CA PHE A 78 -0.89 -3.60 10.27
C PHE A 78 -2.22 -2.97 10.68
N GLU A 79 -2.52 -1.83 10.08
CA GLU A 79 -3.83 -1.22 10.25
C GLU A 79 -4.90 -2.14 9.68
N THR A 80 -5.89 -2.47 10.50
CA THR A 80 -6.99 -3.37 10.14
C THR A 80 -8.33 -2.69 10.28
N ARG A 81 -9.29 -3.07 9.44
CA ARG A 81 -10.67 -2.62 9.53
C ARG A 81 -11.65 -3.74 9.22
N LYS A 82 -12.78 -3.72 9.91
CA LYS A 82 -13.95 -4.49 9.53
C LYS A 82 -14.84 -3.65 8.63
N ILE A 83 -15.10 -4.13 7.41
CA ILE A 83 -15.99 -3.51 6.43
C ILE A 83 -16.93 -4.64 5.97
N GLU A 84 -18.25 -4.45 6.11
CA GLU A 84 -19.26 -5.45 5.71
C GLU A 84 -18.96 -6.86 6.24
N ASN A 85 -18.61 -6.98 7.54
CA ASN A 85 -18.24 -8.23 8.22
C ASN A 85 -16.96 -8.92 7.75
N LYS A 86 -16.19 -8.34 6.82
CA LYS A 86 -14.86 -8.82 6.42
C LYS A 86 -13.77 -7.95 7.02
N THR A 87 -12.64 -8.57 7.35
CA THR A 87 -11.44 -7.84 7.81
C THR A 87 -10.57 -7.48 6.61
N TYR A 88 -10.13 -6.23 6.56
CA TYR A 88 -9.21 -5.70 5.55
C TYR A 88 -7.95 -5.15 6.21
N TYR A 89 -6.84 -5.19 5.49
CA TYR A 89 -5.52 -4.69 5.89
C TYR A 89 -5.06 -3.60 4.95
N ALA A 90 -4.59 -2.48 5.49
CA ALA A 90 -3.96 -1.43 4.69
C ALA A 90 -2.54 -1.86 4.31
N LEU A 91 -2.29 -2.27 3.07
CA LEU A 91 -1.00 -2.83 2.65
C LEU A 91 -0.18 -1.91 1.75
N TYR A 92 -0.77 -0.93 1.13
CA TYR A 92 -0.10 -0.03 0.20
C TYR A 92 -0.61 1.40 0.33
N PHE A 93 0.31 2.37 0.34
CA PHE A 93 0.04 3.81 0.37
C PHE A 93 0.80 4.49 -0.77
N GLY A 94 0.29 5.63 -1.27
CA GLY A 94 0.99 6.35 -2.31
C GLY A 94 0.38 7.72 -2.61
N LYS A 95 1.06 8.43 -3.51
CA LYS A 95 0.62 9.71 -4.06
C LYS A 95 0.49 9.67 -5.57
N SER A 96 -0.24 10.60 -6.13
CA SER A 96 -0.28 10.84 -7.57
C SER A 96 -0.68 12.29 -7.86
N ASN A 97 -0.07 12.88 -8.89
CA ASN A 97 -0.49 14.19 -9.40
C ASN A 97 -1.79 14.09 -10.23
N ASN A 98 -2.22 12.88 -10.59
CA ASN A 98 -3.51 12.62 -11.24
C ASN A 98 -4.10 11.33 -10.65
N GLY A 99 -5.03 11.50 -9.71
CA GLY A 99 -5.62 10.39 -8.98
C GLY A 99 -6.31 9.40 -9.89
N TYR A 100 -7.15 9.85 -10.81
CA TYR A 100 -7.88 9.00 -11.74
C TYR A 100 -6.93 8.14 -12.60
N ARG A 101 -5.91 8.75 -13.20
CA ARG A 101 -4.92 8.02 -14.01
C ARG A 101 -4.20 6.96 -13.19
N ARG A 102 -3.80 7.30 -11.95
CA ARG A 102 -3.11 6.35 -11.06
C ARG A 102 -4.02 5.22 -10.63
N TYR A 103 -5.28 5.51 -10.32
CA TYR A 103 -6.28 4.49 -10.00
C TYR A 103 -6.43 3.49 -11.17
N ILE A 104 -6.59 3.97 -12.40
CA ILE A 104 -6.69 3.10 -13.59
C ILE A 104 -5.42 2.28 -13.78
N GLN A 105 -4.22 2.88 -13.62
CA GLN A 105 -2.96 2.14 -13.70
C GLN A 105 -2.89 0.99 -12.69
N HIS A 106 -3.39 1.19 -11.47
CA HIS A 106 -3.41 0.14 -10.45
C HIS A 106 -4.54 -0.87 -10.69
N SER A 107 -5.78 -0.42 -10.91
CA SER A 107 -6.95 -1.31 -10.96
C SER A 107 -7.02 -2.17 -12.22
N THR A 108 -6.71 -1.60 -13.40
CA THR A 108 -6.87 -2.25 -14.70
C THR A 108 -5.69 -2.09 -15.66
N GLY A 109 -4.62 -1.39 -15.23
CA GLY A 109 -3.40 -1.23 -16.03
C GLY A 109 -2.59 -2.53 -16.13
N ASN A 110 -1.36 -2.41 -16.61
CA ASN A 110 -0.41 -3.53 -16.66
C ASN A 110 0.69 -3.42 -15.59
N VAL A 111 1.44 -4.50 -15.41
CA VAL A 111 2.53 -4.58 -14.41
C VAL A 111 3.64 -3.55 -14.65
N HIS A 112 3.91 -3.16 -15.88
CA HIS A 112 4.98 -2.22 -16.25
C HIS A 112 4.64 -0.76 -15.92
N THR A 113 3.34 -0.44 -15.81
CA THR A 113 2.88 0.93 -15.50
C THR A 113 2.50 1.13 -14.03
N SER A 114 2.48 0.05 -13.24
CA SER A 114 2.03 0.07 -11.86
C SER A 114 2.95 -0.73 -10.93
N THR A 115 3.71 -0.04 -10.08
CA THR A 115 4.55 -0.69 -9.06
C THR A 115 3.74 -1.64 -8.16
N LEU A 116 2.49 -1.29 -7.81
CA LEU A 116 1.63 -2.17 -7.03
C LEU A 116 1.34 -3.47 -7.78
N ARG A 117 0.89 -3.39 -9.06
CA ARG A 117 0.61 -4.59 -9.86
C ARG A 117 1.86 -5.42 -10.08
N HIS A 118 2.99 -4.79 -10.33
CA HIS A 118 4.28 -5.45 -10.46
C HIS A 118 4.64 -6.24 -9.19
N THR A 119 4.45 -5.63 -8.02
CA THR A 119 4.66 -6.30 -6.74
C THR A 119 3.72 -7.48 -6.55
N LEU A 120 2.42 -7.29 -6.79
CA LEU A 120 1.42 -8.36 -6.65
C LEU A 120 1.69 -9.51 -7.62
N TYR A 121 2.05 -9.21 -8.86
CA TYR A 121 2.44 -10.23 -9.84
C TYR A 121 3.61 -11.06 -9.33
N GLY A 122 4.68 -10.41 -8.92
CA GLY A 122 5.87 -11.08 -8.40
C GLY A 122 5.61 -11.91 -7.13
N LEU A 123 4.79 -11.41 -6.22
CA LEU A 123 4.48 -12.09 -4.97
C LEU A 123 3.55 -13.29 -5.13
N CYS A 124 2.47 -13.10 -5.89
CA CYS A 124 1.33 -14.02 -5.87
C CYS A 124 1.29 -14.97 -7.05
N LEU A 125 1.95 -14.62 -8.17
CA LEU A 125 1.82 -15.35 -9.42
C LEU A 125 3.11 -15.98 -9.94
N THR A 126 4.28 -15.71 -9.32
CA THR A 126 5.54 -16.37 -9.69
C THR A 126 5.77 -17.60 -8.82
N GLU A 127 5.88 -18.78 -9.43
CA GLU A 127 6.18 -20.02 -8.73
C GLU A 127 7.62 -20.08 -8.23
N LYS A 128 7.86 -20.84 -7.14
CA LYS A 128 9.21 -21.10 -6.63
C LYS A 128 9.95 -22.00 -7.65
N GLY A 129 11.09 -21.51 -8.15
CA GLY A 129 12.03 -22.35 -8.92
C GLY A 129 11.89 -22.29 -10.43
N GLU A 130 10.82 -21.73 -10.98
CA GLU A 130 10.74 -21.48 -12.41
C GLU A 130 11.44 -20.18 -12.83
N LYS A 131 11.93 -20.13 -14.09
CA LYS A 131 12.34 -18.84 -14.68
C LYS A 131 11.13 -17.93 -14.60
N LYS A 132 11.22 -16.89 -13.78
CA LYS A 132 10.14 -15.91 -13.56
C LYS A 132 9.84 -15.23 -14.89
N GLN A 133 8.98 -15.87 -15.69
CA GLN A 133 8.54 -15.35 -16.98
C GLN A 133 7.26 -14.56 -16.78
N TYR A 134 7.19 -13.38 -17.36
CA TYR A 134 5.96 -12.62 -17.45
C TYR A 134 4.98 -13.30 -18.39
N ILE A 135 3.78 -13.55 -17.92
CA ILE A 135 2.66 -14.13 -18.67
C ILE A 135 1.52 -13.13 -18.65
N LYS A 136 1.25 -12.51 -19.79
CA LYS A 136 0.27 -11.42 -19.92
C LYS A 136 -1.14 -11.83 -19.47
N GLU A 137 -1.55 -13.04 -19.74
CA GLU A 137 -2.86 -13.60 -19.39
C GLU A 137 -3.10 -13.62 -17.88
N ARG A 138 -2.03 -13.72 -17.08
CA ARG A 138 -2.11 -13.70 -15.62
C ARG A 138 -2.36 -12.30 -15.04
N GLU A 139 -2.28 -11.23 -15.82
CA GLU A 139 -2.64 -9.89 -15.34
C GLU A 139 -4.12 -9.77 -14.98
N GLU A 140 -4.99 -10.58 -15.57
CA GLU A 140 -6.39 -10.63 -15.20
C GLU A 140 -6.59 -11.15 -13.76
N GLU A 141 -5.70 -12.03 -13.29
CA GLU A 141 -5.73 -12.51 -11.90
C GLU A 141 -5.45 -11.36 -10.93
N ILE A 142 -4.46 -10.49 -11.26
CA ILE A 142 -4.19 -9.27 -10.48
C ILE A 142 -5.39 -8.33 -10.49
N THR A 143 -6.03 -8.16 -11.64
CA THR A 143 -7.23 -7.32 -11.75
C THR A 143 -8.35 -7.84 -10.85
N ARG A 144 -8.62 -9.15 -10.88
CA ARG A 144 -9.62 -9.78 -9.99
C ARG A 144 -9.27 -9.62 -8.52
N MET A 145 -8.00 -9.80 -8.14
CA MET A 145 -7.53 -9.60 -6.77
C MET A 145 -7.75 -8.15 -6.31
N LEU A 146 -7.46 -7.16 -7.15
CA LEU A 146 -7.66 -5.74 -6.84
C LEU A 146 -9.14 -5.33 -6.80
N GLN A 147 -10.00 -6.01 -7.55
CA GLN A 147 -11.44 -5.79 -7.51
C GLN A 147 -12.07 -6.15 -6.15
N GLU A 148 -11.43 -7.03 -5.37
CA GLU A 148 -11.88 -7.36 -4.01
C GLU A 148 -11.42 -6.35 -2.95
N CYS A 149 -10.58 -5.39 -3.33
CA CYS A 149 -10.00 -4.40 -2.46
C CYS A 149 -10.91 -3.19 -2.24
N TYR A 150 -10.62 -2.43 -1.18
CA TYR A 150 -11.08 -1.05 -1.06
C TYR A 150 -9.96 -0.09 -1.39
N TYR A 151 -10.33 1.04 -1.97
CA TYR A 151 -9.48 2.16 -2.31
C TYR A 151 -9.96 3.40 -1.58
N GLU A 152 -9.07 4.07 -0.88
CA GLU A 152 -9.31 5.34 -0.20
C GLU A 152 -8.42 6.41 -0.79
N TRP A 153 -8.91 7.63 -0.81
CA TRP A 153 -8.12 8.77 -1.26
C TRP A 153 -8.54 10.07 -0.59
N ILE A 154 -7.61 11.03 -0.58
CA ILE A 154 -7.87 12.41 -0.21
C ILE A 154 -7.27 13.33 -1.28
N PRO A 155 -7.99 14.37 -1.75
CA PRO A 155 -7.41 15.34 -2.65
C PRO A 155 -6.37 16.17 -1.91
N PHE A 156 -5.35 16.61 -2.62
CA PHE A 156 -4.32 17.48 -2.11
C PHE A 156 -4.20 18.71 -3.01
N ASP A 157 -4.29 19.89 -2.43
CA ASP A 157 -4.05 21.13 -3.17
C ASP A 157 -2.56 21.24 -3.50
N ASN A 158 -2.28 21.63 -4.68
CA ASN A 158 -1.16 21.53 -5.57
C ASN A 158 0.21 22.04 -5.05
N GLU A 159 0.73 21.50 -3.97
CA GLU A 159 2.10 21.79 -3.54
C GLU A 159 2.94 20.49 -3.51
N GLY A 160 3.54 20.16 -4.66
CA GLY A 160 4.22 18.89 -4.90
C GLY A 160 5.17 18.42 -3.79
N LYS A 161 5.98 19.31 -3.20
CA LYS A 161 6.90 18.95 -2.11
C LYS A 161 6.18 18.62 -0.81
N LEU A 162 5.11 19.30 -0.46
CA LEU A 162 4.35 19.04 0.76
C LEU A 162 3.67 17.66 0.68
N VAL A 163 3.08 17.33 -0.47
CA VAL A 163 2.49 16.01 -0.70
C VAL A 163 3.53 14.89 -0.54
N GLU A 164 4.76 15.11 -1.03
CA GLU A 164 5.88 14.16 -0.86
C GLU A 164 6.26 13.96 0.60
N CYS A 165 6.37 15.03 1.36
CA CYS A 165 6.65 14.96 2.79
C CYS A 165 5.56 14.19 3.54
N VAL A 166 4.28 14.53 3.30
CA VAL A 166 3.16 13.86 3.96
C VAL A 166 3.07 12.38 3.56
N GLU A 167 3.26 12.03 2.28
CA GLU A 167 3.35 10.63 1.85
C GLU A 167 4.44 9.88 2.60
N SER A 168 5.65 10.44 2.65
CA SER A 168 6.80 9.81 3.34
C SER A 168 6.53 9.58 4.82
N ILE A 169 5.91 10.54 5.51
CA ILE A 169 5.54 10.42 6.91
C ILE A 169 4.45 9.35 7.08
N CYS A 170 3.43 9.35 6.21
CA CYS A 170 2.37 8.33 6.22
C CYS A 170 2.93 6.93 6.01
N ILE A 171 3.87 6.74 5.07
CA ILE A 171 4.51 5.44 4.83
C ILE A 171 5.35 5.02 6.04
N ALA A 172 6.14 5.93 6.60
CA ALA A 172 7.01 5.64 7.74
C ALA A 172 6.23 5.23 9.00
N LEU A 173 5.08 5.85 9.28
CA LEU A 173 4.26 5.58 10.45
C LEU A 173 3.21 4.49 10.22
N GLY A 174 2.74 4.32 8.97
CA GLY A 174 1.61 3.46 8.64
C GLY A 174 1.96 1.99 8.38
N LYS A 175 3.25 1.65 8.29
CA LYS A 175 3.75 0.25 8.17
C LYS A 175 3.14 -0.52 7.00
N TYR A 176 3.12 0.07 5.81
CA TYR A 176 2.57 -0.54 4.60
C TYR A 176 3.57 -1.53 3.97
N PRO A 177 3.35 -2.86 4.05
CA PRO A 177 4.36 -3.85 3.69
C PRO A 177 4.67 -3.92 2.18
N LEU A 178 3.80 -3.40 1.33
CA LEU A 178 4.03 -3.38 -0.13
C LEU A 178 4.75 -2.11 -0.61
N ASN A 179 4.98 -1.13 0.28
CA ASN A 179 5.85 0.02 -0.01
C ASN A 179 7.29 -0.36 0.27
N VAL A 180 8.13 -0.39 -0.77
CA VAL A 180 9.56 -0.72 -0.67
C VAL A 180 10.38 0.54 -0.39
N ASP A 181 10.16 1.56 -1.22
CA ASP A 181 10.91 2.81 -1.15
C ASP A 181 10.41 3.69 0.01
N GLY A 182 11.36 4.27 0.75
CA GLY A 182 11.05 5.21 1.84
C GLY A 182 10.29 4.62 3.04
N ASN A 183 10.19 3.29 3.15
CA ASN A 183 9.52 2.64 4.26
C ASN A 183 10.50 2.07 5.29
N PRO A 184 10.79 2.78 6.39
CA PRO A 184 11.68 2.29 7.44
C PRO A 184 11.05 1.20 8.32
N ALA A 185 9.73 0.98 8.21
CA ALA A 185 9.02 0.01 9.04
C ALA A 185 9.16 -1.44 8.55
N ILE A 186 9.58 -1.66 7.31
CA ILE A 186 9.84 -2.99 6.77
C ILE A 186 11.30 -3.39 6.97
N SER A 187 11.52 -4.68 7.28
CA SER A 187 12.88 -5.23 7.41
C SER A 187 13.64 -5.21 6.06
N ASN A 188 14.97 -5.21 6.14
CA ASN A 188 15.80 -5.35 4.94
C ASN A 188 15.54 -6.69 4.24
N ASN A 189 15.35 -7.78 5.00
CA ASN A 189 15.05 -9.10 4.45
C ASN A 189 13.74 -9.09 3.64
N TRP A 190 12.69 -8.46 4.16
CA TRP A 190 11.43 -8.34 3.43
C TRP A 190 11.57 -7.46 2.19
N ARG A 191 12.30 -6.34 2.30
CA ARG A 191 12.60 -5.47 1.16
C ARG A 191 13.33 -6.22 0.05
N ASP A 192 14.39 -6.93 0.38
CA ASP A 192 15.18 -7.71 -0.58
C ASP A 192 14.34 -8.83 -1.22
N TYR A 193 13.49 -9.49 -0.42
CA TYR A 193 12.54 -10.47 -0.92
C TYR A 193 11.56 -9.87 -1.94
N LEU A 194 10.98 -8.69 -1.65
CA LEU A 194 10.10 -7.99 -2.60
C LEU A 194 10.83 -7.59 -3.88
N LEU A 195 12.03 -7.04 -3.76
CA LEU A 195 12.84 -6.65 -4.91
C LEU A 195 13.21 -7.86 -5.76
N GLU A 196 13.54 -9.00 -5.15
CA GLU A 196 13.82 -10.24 -5.86
C GLU A 196 12.56 -10.78 -6.57
N LYS A 197 11.39 -10.70 -5.94
CA LYS A 197 10.11 -11.11 -6.53
C LYS A 197 9.70 -10.24 -7.72
N ARG A 198 10.13 -8.98 -7.76
CA ARG A 198 9.88 -8.07 -8.89
C ARG A 198 10.80 -8.34 -10.11
N LYS A 199 11.83 -9.17 -9.98
CA LYS A 199 12.73 -9.53 -11.09
C LYS A 199 12.13 -10.69 -11.89
N PHE A 200 11.35 -10.41 -12.90
CA PHE A 200 10.93 -11.41 -13.88
C PHE A 200 11.32 -10.95 -15.29
N LYS A 201 11.59 -11.93 -16.16
CA LYS A 201 11.98 -11.70 -17.55
C LYS A 201 10.73 -11.51 -18.40
N GLU A 202 10.79 -10.56 -19.31
CA GLU A 202 9.83 -10.39 -20.40
C GLU A 202 9.95 -11.53 -21.43
#